data_4b21f977df28000ecf71c828ad2851b4
#
_entry.id   4b21f977df28000ecf71c828ad2851b4
#
_cell.length_a   1.000
_cell.length_b   1.000
_cell.length_c   1.000
_cell.angle_alpha   90.00
_cell.angle_beta   90.00
_cell.angle_gamma   90.00
#
_symmetry.space_group_name_H-M   'P 1'
#
loop_
_entity.id
_entity.type
_entity.pdbx_description
1 polymer ?
#
loop_
_entity_poly.entity_id
_entity_poly.type
_entity_poly.pdbx_seq_one_letter_code
_entity_poly.pdbx_strand_id
1 'polypeptide(L)'
;MKKLIETFKNIWAIQELRDKITLTAGLILVYRLGSNVVLPGIDPSSLDQLQNQASEGLVGLINAFSGGAFANASVLALGIMPYISASIFMQLAGLAIPAISKMQKEGESGRRKLNQITRYLTILVVAAQAPGYITNLMYQGVEITLPTSLFWFSAWITLIAGTIFAMWLGEK
;
A
#
# COMPACT_ATOMS: atom_id res chain seq x y z
N MET A 1 19.75 -29.88 8.64
CA MET A 1 19.75 -28.77 9.62
C MET A 1 21.08 -28.05 9.75
N LYS A 2 22.23 -28.72 9.82
CA LYS A 2 23.56 -28.05 9.91
C LYS A 2 23.85 -27.08 8.75
N LYS A 3 23.57 -27.47 7.49
CA LYS A 3 23.75 -26.58 6.32
C LYS A 3 22.93 -25.28 6.37
N LEU A 4 21.70 -25.31 6.91
CA LEU A 4 20.86 -24.12 7.04
C LEU A 4 21.48 -23.15 8.07
N ILE A 5 21.95 -23.66 9.18
CA ILE A 5 22.59 -22.84 10.24
C ILE A 5 23.89 -22.20 9.71
N GLU A 6 24.70 -22.96 8.97
CA GLU A 6 25.92 -22.43 8.32
C GLU A 6 25.58 -21.35 7.29
N THR A 7 24.51 -21.55 6.49
CA THR A 7 24.05 -20.56 5.51
C THR A 7 23.59 -19.28 6.21
N PHE A 8 22.80 -19.38 7.29
CA PHE A 8 22.39 -18.22 8.08
C PHE A 8 23.60 -17.49 8.70
N LYS A 9 24.55 -18.22 9.23
CA LYS A 9 25.77 -17.65 9.80
C LYS A 9 26.62 -16.92 8.76
N ASN A 10 26.73 -17.47 7.56
CA ASN A 10 27.42 -16.85 6.44
C ASN A 10 26.71 -15.60 5.92
N ILE A 11 25.38 -15.60 5.83
CA ILE A 11 24.56 -14.44 5.48
C ILE A 11 24.79 -13.31 6.49
N TRP A 12 24.79 -13.64 7.79
CA TRP A 12 24.99 -12.65 8.86
C TRP A 12 26.43 -12.12 8.95
N ALA A 13 27.40 -12.87 8.42
CA ALA A 13 28.81 -12.47 8.37
C ALA A 13 29.10 -11.40 7.30
N ILE A 14 28.23 -11.30 6.25
CA ILE A 14 28.36 -10.29 5.21
C ILE A 14 27.62 -9.02 5.65
N GLN A 15 28.37 -7.98 5.99
CA GLN A 15 27.83 -6.73 6.55
C GLN A 15 26.76 -6.08 5.65
N GLU A 16 27.03 -5.98 4.34
CA GLU A 16 26.09 -5.37 3.39
C GLU A 16 24.74 -6.11 3.33
N LEU A 17 24.77 -7.44 3.37
CA LEU A 17 23.57 -8.26 3.32
C LEU A 17 22.77 -8.18 4.63
N ARG A 18 23.47 -8.20 5.77
CA ARG A 18 22.87 -8.01 7.09
C ARG A 18 22.14 -6.67 7.17
N ASP A 19 22.78 -5.58 6.73
CA ASP A 19 22.23 -4.24 6.81
C ASP A 19 20.98 -4.10 5.94
N LYS A 20 20.98 -4.69 4.73
CA LYS A 20 19.79 -4.75 3.85
C LYS A 20 18.64 -5.56 4.45
N ILE A 21 18.94 -6.73 5.03
CA ILE A 21 17.93 -7.58 5.67
C ILE A 21 17.33 -6.86 6.89
N THR A 22 18.15 -6.24 7.72
CA THR A 22 17.69 -5.52 8.91
C THR A 22 16.84 -4.31 8.54
N LEU A 23 17.25 -3.55 7.52
CA LEU A 23 16.46 -2.44 6.99
C LEU A 23 15.10 -2.94 6.49
N THR A 24 15.07 -3.98 5.66
CA THR A 24 13.83 -4.54 5.10
C THR A 24 12.91 -5.04 6.21
N ALA A 25 13.44 -5.77 7.19
CA ALA A 25 12.67 -6.23 8.35
C ALA A 25 12.09 -5.05 9.14
N GLY A 26 12.87 -3.98 9.35
CA GLY A 26 12.42 -2.76 9.99
C GLY A 26 11.28 -2.06 9.22
N LEU A 27 11.39 -1.95 7.90
CA LEU A 27 10.35 -1.35 7.06
C LEU A 27 9.04 -2.16 7.07
N ILE A 28 9.15 -3.51 7.03
CA ILE A 28 7.99 -4.40 7.16
C ILE A 28 7.32 -4.24 8.53
N LEU A 29 8.11 -4.12 9.59
CA LEU A 29 7.59 -3.89 10.94
C LEU A 29 6.83 -2.55 11.02
N VAL A 30 7.38 -1.48 10.47
CA VAL A 30 6.72 -0.16 10.40
C VAL A 30 5.40 -0.25 9.63
N TYR A 31 5.38 -0.94 8.48
CA TYR A 31 4.16 -1.18 7.72
C TYR A 31 3.13 -1.95 8.55
N ARG A 32 3.56 -3.01 9.25
CA ARG A 32 2.69 -3.84 10.09
C ARG A 32 2.08 -3.06 11.26
N LEU A 33 2.85 -2.19 11.89
CA LEU A 33 2.32 -1.28 12.92
C LEU A 33 1.30 -0.31 12.31
N GLY A 34 1.60 0.31 11.18
CA GLY A 34 0.68 1.22 10.49
C GLY A 34 -0.61 0.55 10.03
N SER A 35 -0.58 -0.74 9.68
CA SER A 35 -1.78 -1.49 9.26
C SER A 35 -2.78 -1.74 10.40
N ASN A 36 -2.40 -1.51 11.64
CA ASN A 36 -3.29 -1.60 12.81
C ASN A 36 -3.79 -0.22 13.29
N VAL A 37 -3.31 0.88 12.70
CA VAL A 37 -3.77 2.23 13.03
C VAL A 37 -5.07 2.49 12.28
N VAL A 38 -6.19 2.48 12.98
CA VAL A 38 -7.53 2.71 12.41
C VAL A 38 -7.69 4.15 11.94
N LEU A 39 -8.47 4.37 10.88
CA LEU A 39 -8.81 5.70 10.37
C LEU A 39 -9.47 6.56 11.44
N PRO A 40 -9.13 7.86 11.53
CA PRO A 40 -9.74 8.77 12.50
C PRO A 40 -11.26 8.83 12.36
N GLY A 41 -11.97 8.67 13.47
CA GLY A 41 -13.43 8.73 13.49
C GLY A 41 -14.15 7.41 13.24
N ILE A 42 -13.45 6.29 13.20
CA ILE A 42 -14.04 4.94 13.19
C ILE A 42 -13.91 4.32 14.58
N ASP A 43 -15.01 3.69 15.04
CA ASP A 43 -14.97 2.87 16.26
C ASP A 43 -14.41 1.48 15.90
N PRO A 44 -13.27 1.07 16.50
CA PRO A 44 -12.67 -0.25 16.24
C PRO A 44 -13.60 -1.43 16.57
N SER A 45 -14.53 -1.27 17.50
CA SER A 45 -15.47 -2.32 17.90
C SER A 45 -16.49 -2.67 16.82
N SER A 46 -16.72 -1.77 15.86
CA SER A 46 -17.65 -1.98 14.74
C SER A 46 -17.04 -2.72 13.54
N LEU A 47 -15.74 -3.05 13.61
CA LEU A 47 -15.01 -3.66 12.48
C LEU A 47 -15.17 -5.18 12.36
N ASP A 48 -15.83 -5.85 13.31
CA ASP A 48 -15.99 -7.31 13.32
C ASP A 48 -16.69 -7.84 12.05
N GLN A 49 -17.69 -7.11 11.55
CA GLN A 49 -18.38 -7.49 10.32
C GLN A 49 -17.48 -7.37 9.09
N LEU A 50 -16.67 -6.33 9.03
CA LEU A 50 -15.68 -6.11 7.98
C LEU A 50 -14.61 -7.21 7.96
N GLN A 51 -14.14 -7.61 9.12
CA GLN A 51 -13.15 -8.68 9.27
C GLN A 51 -13.71 -10.04 8.83
N ASN A 52 -14.97 -10.34 9.16
CA ASN A 52 -15.62 -11.56 8.73
C ASN A 52 -15.80 -11.63 7.21
N GLN A 53 -16.21 -10.54 6.57
CA GLN A 53 -16.33 -10.46 5.11
C GLN A 53 -14.97 -10.45 4.40
N ALA A 54 -13.94 -9.89 5.03
CA ALA A 54 -12.59 -9.84 4.50
C ALA A 54 -11.85 -11.19 4.53
N SER A 55 -12.45 -12.23 5.06
CA SER A 55 -11.90 -13.59 5.02
C SER A 55 -12.28 -14.36 3.76
N GLU A 56 -13.27 -13.90 2.96
CA GLU A 56 -13.81 -14.64 1.82
C GLU A 56 -13.78 -13.83 0.51
N GLY A 57 -13.65 -14.54 -0.60
CA GLY A 57 -13.79 -14.01 -1.96
C GLY A 57 -12.75 -12.94 -2.36
N LEU A 58 -13.17 -12.02 -3.22
CA LEU A 58 -12.31 -10.92 -3.73
C LEU A 58 -11.84 -9.98 -2.63
N VAL A 59 -12.68 -9.72 -1.62
CA VAL A 59 -12.33 -8.86 -0.49
C VAL A 59 -11.23 -9.50 0.35
N GLY A 60 -11.25 -10.83 0.52
CA GLY A 60 -10.19 -11.58 1.17
C GLY A 60 -8.84 -11.45 0.45
N LEU A 61 -8.83 -11.46 -0.88
CA LEU A 61 -7.61 -11.22 -1.66
C LEU A 61 -7.06 -9.82 -1.43
N ILE A 62 -7.90 -8.78 -1.50
CA ILE A 62 -7.49 -7.38 -1.25
C ILE A 62 -6.93 -7.24 0.16
N ASN A 63 -7.59 -7.86 1.14
CA ASN A 63 -7.14 -7.86 2.53
C ASN A 63 -5.79 -8.57 2.71
N ALA A 64 -5.58 -9.69 2.03
CA ALA A 64 -4.29 -10.39 2.04
C ALA A 64 -3.16 -9.53 1.45
N PHE A 65 -3.40 -8.86 0.31
CA PHE A 65 -2.43 -7.94 -0.31
C PHE A 65 -2.12 -6.71 0.54
N SER A 66 -3.10 -6.21 1.30
CA SER A 66 -2.90 -5.10 2.23
C SER A 66 -2.34 -5.53 3.59
N GLY A 67 -2.08 -6.83 3.79
CA GLY A 67 -1.59 -7.37 5.07
C GLY A 67 -2.56 -7.18 6.23
N GLY A 68 -3.88 -7.23 5.98
CA GLY A 68 -4.93 -7.03 6.96
C GLY A 68 -5.38 -5.58 7.14
N ALA A 69 -4.69 -4.64 6.52
CA ALA A 69 -4.98 -3.21 6.66
C ALA A 69 -6.37 -2.81 6.16
N PHE A 70 -6.86 -3.51 5.12
CA PHE A 70 -8.18 -3.26 4.54
C PHE A 70 -9.32 -3.58 5.52
N ALA A 71 -9.27 -4.75 6.15
CA ALA A 71 -10.28 -5.19 7.11
C ALA A 71 -10.24 -4.42 8.44
N ASN A 72 -9.06 -3.88 8.79
CA ASN A 72 -8.89 -3.06 9.99
C ASN A 72 -9.28 -1.59 9.76
N ALA A 73 -9.82 -1.23 8.60
CA ALA A 73 -10.10 0.16 8.22
C ALA A 73 -8.94 1.10 8.57
N SER A 74 -7.71 0.67 8.28
CA SER A 74 -6.51 1.37 8.72
C SER A 74 -6.14 2.53 7.80
N VAL A 75 -5.23 3.37 8.26
CA VAL A 75 -4.61 4.44 7.46
C VAL A 75 -3.88 3.91 6.23
N LEU A 76 -3.50 2.62 6.24
CA LEU A 76 -2.86 1.91 5.12
C LEU A 76 -3.83 0.96 4.39
N ALA A 77 -5.15 1.15 4.51
CA ALA A 77 -6.16 0.22 3.99
C ALA A 77 -6.03 -0.06 2.49
N LEU A 78 -5.72 0.94 1.68
CA LEU A 78 -5.47 0.77 0.25
C LEU A 78 -4.06 0.23 -0.06
N GLY A 79 -3.14 0.27 0.91
CA GLY A 79 -1.79 -0.27 0.81
C GLY A 79 -1.03 0.22 -0.41
N ILE A 80 -0.35 -0.70 -1.09
CA ILE A 80 0.42 -0.45 -2.32
C ILE A 80 -0.36 -0.75 -3.61
N MET A 81 -1.64 -1.18 -3.50
CA MET A 81 -2.45 -1.56 -4.67
C MET A 81 -2.59 -0.44 -5.72
N PRO A 82 -2.83 0.84 -5.35
CA PRO A 82 -2.88 1.93 -6.31
C PRO A 82 -1.56 2.12 -7.06
N TYR A 83 -0.43 1.91 -6.39
CA TYR A 83 0.90 2.00 -7.01
C TYR A 83 1.15 0.84 -7.99
N ILE A 84 0.76 -0.38 -7.63
CA ILE A 84 0.86 -1.54 -8.53
C ILE A 84 0.04 -1.30 -9.79
N SER A 85 -1.21 -0.83 -9.65
CA SER A 85 -2.08 -0.50 -10.78
C SER A 85 -1.48 0.58 -11.69
N ALA A 86 -0.96 1.66 -11.10
CA ALA A 86 -0.28 2.72 -11.83
C ALA A 86 0.99 2.22 -12.55
N SER A 87 1.77 1.36 -11.90
CA SER A 87 2.98 0.78 -12.48
C SER A 87 2.68 -0.13 -13.67
N ILE A 88 1.67 -1.00 -13.55
CA ILE A 88 1.22 -1.85 -14.66
C ILE A 88 0.70 -0.98 -15.82
N PHE A 89 -0.11 0.05 -15.52
CA PHE A 89 -0.57 0.99 -16.53
C PHE A 89 0.59 1.65 -17.28
N MET A 90 1.62 2.12 -16.57
CA MET A 90 2.80 2.74 -17.19
C MET A 90 3.61 1.76 -18.04
N GLN A 91 3.69 0.49 -17.65
CA GLN A 91 4.34 -0.55 -18.44
C GLN A 91 3.57 -0.81 -19.75
N LEU A 92 2.24 -0.93 -19.70
CA LEU A 92 1.40 -1.12 -20.87
C LEU A 92 1.40 0.14 -21.77
N ALA A 93 1.36 1.33 -21.19
CA ALA A 93 1.46 2.59 -21.91
C ALA A 93 2.81 2.71 -22.65
N GLY A 94 3.88 2.13 -22.10
CA GLY A 94 5.18 2.03 -22.78
C GLY A 94 5.15 1.23 -24.09
N LEU A 95 4.21 0.30 -24.24
CA LEU A 95 4.01 -0.45 -25.49
C LEU A 95 3.18 0.34 -26.50
N ALA A 96 2.21 1.13 -26.04
CA ALA A 96 1.25 1.84 -26.87
C ALA A 96 1.70 3.25 -27.26
N ILE A 97 2.42 3.94 -26.36
CA ILE A 97 2.78 5.35 -26.52
C ILE A 97 4.29 5.50 -26.82
N PRO A 98 4.67 5.95 -28.04
CA PRO A 98 6.08 6.07 -28.44
C PRO A 98 6.92 6.96 -27.53
N ALA A 99 6.35 7.99 -26.93
CA ALA A 99 7.03 8.89 -26.00
C ALA A 99 7.48 8.15 -24.73
N ILE A 100 6.61 7.31 -24.16
CA ILE A 100 6.90 6.50 -22.97
C ILE A 100 7.92 5.39 -23.31
N SER A 101 7.76 4.75 -24.49
CA SER A 101 8.71 3.77 -25.00
C SER A 101 10.13 4.34 -25.15
N LYS A 102 10.27 5.59 -25.64
CA LYS A 102 11.57 6.28 -25.70
C LYS A 102 12.18 6.47 -24.32
N MET A 103 11.39 6.95 -23.33
CA MET A 103 11.87 7.11 -21.95
C MET A 103 12.33 5.79 -21.32
N GLN A 104 11.64 4.66 -21.64
CA GLN A 104 12.07 3.33 -21.16
C GLN A 104 13.45 2.93 -21.71
N LYS A 105 13.79 3.38 -22.92
CA LYS A 105 15.06 3.08 -23.60
C LYS A 105 16.20 4.06 -23.24
N GLU A 106 15.90 5.21 -22.65
CA GLU A 106 16.87 6.24 -22.26
C GLU A 106 17.74 5.86 -21.04
N GLY A 107 17.64 4.63 -20.55
CA GLY A 107 18.44 4.14 -19.41
C GLY A 107 18.00 4.71 -18.06
N GLU A 108 18.96 5.09 -17.22
CA GLU A 108 18.67 5.48 -15.83
C GLU A 108 17.89 6.80 -15.73
N SER A 109 18.18 7.78 -16.59
CA SER A 109 17.48 9.06 -16.61
C SER A 109 16.00 8.92 -16.99
N GLY A 110 15.72 8.07 -17.99
CA GLY A 110 14.36 7.75 -18.39
C GLY A 110 13.59 6.99 -17.32
N ARG A 111 14.23 6.04 -16.64
CA ARG A 111 13.63 5.32 -15.50
C ARG A 111 13.24 6.24 -14.36
N ARG A 112 14.07 7.23 -14.03
CA ARG A 112 13.76 8.24 -13.00
C ARG A 112 12.52 9.06 -13.36
N LYS A 113 12.39 9.51 -14.62
CA LYS A 113 11.20 10.22 -15.11
C LYS A 113 9.95 9.34 -15.06
N LEU A 114 10.05 8.09 -15.50
CA LEU A 114 8.94 7.12 -15.44
C LEU A 114 8.48 6.88 -14.00
N ASN A 115 9.40 6.69 -13.07
CA ASN A 115 9.06 6.53 -11.66
C ASN A 115 8.33 7.77 -11.11
N GLN A 116 8.74 8.99 -11.49
CA GLN A 116 8.03 10.21 -11.09
C GLN A 116 6.61 10.25 -11.65
N ILE A 117 6.43 9.92 -12.93
CA ILE A 117 5.10 9.88 -13.56
C ILE A 117 4.23 8.81 -12.88
N THR A 118 4.79 7.63 -12.58
CA THR A 118 4.08 6.57 -11.86
C THR A 118 3.62 7.03 -10.48
N ARG A 119 4.44 7.78 -9.74
CA ARG A 119 4.06 8.35 -8.43
C ARG A 119 2.88 9.32 -8.55
N TYR A 120 2.91 10.25 -9.52
CA TYR A 120 1.79 11.17 -9.75
C TYR A 120 0.52 10.43 -10.17
N LEU A 121 0.66 9.42 -11.03
CA LEU A 121 -0.44 8.58 -11.43
C LEU A 121 -1.01 7.80 -10.23
N THR A 122 -0.17 7.32 -9.33
CA THR A 122 -0.60 6.66 -8.09
C THR A 122 -1.45 7.59 -7.23
N ILE A 123 -1.05 8.85 -7.07
CA ILE A 123 -1.83 9.84 -6.31
C ILE A 123 -3.21 10.04 -6.94
N LEU A 124 -3.28 10.13 -8.26
CA LEU A 124 -4.54 10.26 -8.97
C LEU A 124 -5.42 9.02 -8.80
N VAL A 125 -4.84 7.84 -8.92
CA VAL A 125 -5.55 6.55 -8.75
C VAL A 125 -6.09 6.42 -7.32
N VAL A 126 -5.27 6.70 -6.28
CA VAL A 126 -5.73 6.61 -4.89
C VAL A 126 -6.80 7.64 -4.59
N ALA A 127 -6.68 8.86 -5.11
CA ALA A 127 -7.69 9.90 -4.94
C ALA A 127 -9.05 9.49 -5.52
N ALA A 128 -9.05 8.73 -6.61
CA ALA A 128 -10.27 8.17 -7.21
C ALA A 128 -10.79 6.92 -6.49
N GLN A 129 -9.92 6.08 -5.92
CA GLN A 129 -10.30 4.84 -5.22
C GLN A 129 -10.74 5.08 -3.77
N ALA A 130 -10.15 6.05 -3.07
CA ALA A 130 -10.45 6.33 -1.67
C ALA A 130 -11.95 6.64 -1.41
N PRO A 131 -12.67 7.42 -2.24
CA PRO A 131 -14.11 7.59 -2.12
C PRO A 131 -14.90 6.28 -2.14
N GLY A 132 -14.54 5.36 -3.04
CA GLY A 132 -15.16 4.05 -3.12
C GLY A 132 -14.98 3.23 -1.85
N TYR A 133 -13.77 3.26 -1.28
CA TYR A 133 -13.49 2.59 -0.01
C TYR A 133 -14.26 3.20 1.16
N ILE A 134 -14.29 4.53 1.30
CA ILE A 134 -15.04 5.23 2.35
C ILE A 134 -16.54 4.92 2.25
N THR A 135 -17.09 4.94 1.04
CA THR A 135 -18.50 4.58 0.80
C THR A 135 -18.77 3.14 1.19
N ASN A 136 -17.86 2.21 0.88
CA ASN A 136 -17.98 0.82 1.27
C ASN A 136 -18.01 0.65 2.80
N LEU A 137 -17.16 1.35 3.55
CA LEU A 137 -17.17 1.35 5.01
C LEU A 137 -18.54 1.79 5.57
N MET A 138 -19.11 2.87 5.01
CA MET A 138 -20.42 3.36 5.41
C MET A 138 -21.54 2.36 5.12
N TYR A 139 -21.51 1.69 3.98
CA TYR A 139 -22.51 0.67 3.63
C TYR A 139 -22.45 -0.58 4.52
N GLN A 140 -21.29 -0.88 5.07
CA GLN A 140 -21.11 -2.02 5.97
C GLN A 140 -21.49 -1.72 7.43
N GLY A 141 -22.04 -0.53 7.69
CA GLY A 141 -22.55 -0.16 9.00
C GLY A 141 -21.46 0.09 10.05
N VAL A 142 -20.25 0.46 9.61
CA VAL A 142 -19.18 0.86 10.53
C VAL A 142 -19.59 2.13 11.27
N GLU A 143 -19.51 2.11 12.61
CA GLU A 143 -19.86 3.25 13.42
C GLU A 143 -18.84 4.39 13.28
N ILE A 144 -19.36 5.54 12.85
CA ILE A 144 -18.58 6.77 12.64
C ILE A 144 -18.88 7.73 13.77
N THR A 145 -17.86 8.08 14.55
CA THR A 145 -17.95 8.99 15.69
C THR A 145 -17.89 10.47 15.29
N LEU A 146 -17.42 10.77 14.06
CA LEU A 146 -17.28 12.13 13.55
C LEU A 146 -18.48 12.53 12.66
N PRO A 147 -18.78 13.84 12.52
CA PRO A 147 -19.72 14.31 11.51
C PRO A 147 -19.31 13.82 10.11
N THR A 148 -20.29 13.35 9.33
CA THR A 148 -20.07 12.70 8.04
C THR A 148 -19.14 13.48 7.09
N SER A 149 -19.28 14.80 7.01
CA SER A 149 -18.46 15.66 6.16
C SER A 149 -17.01 15.72 6.61
N LEU A 150 -16.76 15.81 7.92
CA LEU A 150 -15.41 15.81 8.50
C LEU A 150 -14.75 14.44 8.35
N PHE A 151 -15.51 13.37 8.59
CA PHE A 151 -15.01 12.01 8.39
C PHE A 151 -14.59 11.77 6.95
N TRP A 152 -15.43 12.16 6.00
CA TRP A 152 -15.13 12.01 4.57
C TRP A 152 -13.81 12.68 4.18
N PHE A 153 -13.64 13.93 4.57
CA PHE A 153 -12.46 14.71 4.22
C PHE A 153 -11.20 14.19 4.92
N SER A 154 -11.30 13.90 6.23
CA SER A 154 -10.16 13.36 6.99
C SER A 154 -9.73 11.97 6.51
N ALA A 155 -10.68 11.07 6.26
CA ALA A 155 -10.42 9.72 5.76
C ALA A 155 -9.80 9.76 4.35
N TRP A 156 -10.32 10.62 3.48
CA TRP A 156 -9.79 10.77 2.12
C TRP A 156 -8.32 11.22 2.11
N ILE A 157 -8.00 12.27 2.86
CA ILE A 157 -6.61 12.76 2.98
C ILE A 157 -5.71 11.70 3.63
N THR A 158 -6.19 11.05 4.69
CA THR A 158 -5.42 10.04 5.42
C THR A 158 -5.11 8.83 4.54
N LEU A 159 -6.06 8.36 3.74
CA LEU A 159 -5.84 7.25 2.81
C LEU A 159 -4.83 7.59 1.71
N ILE A 160 -4.88 8.82 1.18
CA ILE A 160 -3.89 9.29 0.20
C ILE A 160 -2.50 9.34 0.85
N ALA A 161 -2.39 9.94 2.03
CA ALA A 161 -1.12 10.03 2.76
C ALA A 161 -0.56 8.64 3.12
N GLY A 162 -1.41 7.72 3.58
CA GLY A 162 -1.05 6.33 3.89
C GLY A 162 -0.53 5.57 2.67
N THR A 163 -1.18 5.73 1.51
CA THR A 163 -0.71 5.10 0.26
C THR A 163 0.62 5.68 -0.21
N ILE A 164 0.81 7.00 -0.14
CA ILE A 164 2.09 7.64 -0.48
C ILE A 164 3.20 7.15 0.46
N PHE A 165 2.90 7.02 1.75
CA PHE A 165 3.83 6.49 2.74
C PHE A 165 4.18 5.02 2.45
N ALA A 166 3.19 4.16 2.15
CA ALA A 166 3.41 2.77 1.78
C ALA A 166 4.25 2.64 0.50
N MET A 167 3.99 3.47 -0.50
CA MET A 167 4.78 3.56 -1.73
C MET A 167 6.23 3.94 -1.44
N TRP A 168 6.47 4.95 -0.60
CA TRP A 168 7.82 5.37 -0.21
C TRP A 168 8.56 4.28 0.57
N LEU A 169 7.87 3.54 1.45
CA LEU A 169 8.42 2.38 2.13
C LEU A 169 8.88 1.29 1.15
N GLY A 170 8.07 1.01 0.12
CA GLY A 170 8.38 -0.02 -0.88
C GLY A 170 9.50 0.34 -1.84
N GLU A 171 9.84 1.63 -1.96
CA GLU A 171 10.95 2.11 -2.81
C GLU A 171 12.32 2.09 -2.13
N LYS A 172 12.38 1.84 -0.82
CA LYS A 172 13.58 1.76 0.00
C LYS A 172 14.12 0.34 0.11
#